data_c3090a7f7e86abc4bcde2b684dc00c45
#
_entry.id   c3090a7f7e86abc4bcde2b684dc00c45
#
_cell.length_a   1.000
_cell.length_b   1.000
_cell.length_c   1.000
_cell.angle_alpha   90.00
_cell.angle_beta   90.00
_cell.angle_gamma   90.00
#
_symmetry.space_group_name_H-M   'P 1'
#
loop_
_entity.id
_entity.type
_entity.pdbx_description
1 polymer ?
#
loop_
_entity_poly.entity_id
_entity_poly.type
_entity_poly.pdbx_seq_one_letter_code
_entity_poly.pdbx_strand_id
1 'polypeptide(L)' 'MANATVHPNHALISSEDVEGTDVYDPKGKKIGDIDHLMIDKMSGRVSYAVMSFGGFLGLGHSHYPVPWASLKYDTSLE' A
#
# COMPACT_ATOMS: atom_id res chain seq x y z
N MET A 1 22.77 -17.84 0.36
CA MET A 1 22.53 -17.24 0.73
C MET A 1 22.48 -16.76 1.41
N ALA A 2 22.70 -16.47 1.51
CA ALA A 2 22.52 -15.97 2.16
C ALA A 2 22.22 -15.51 2.78
N ASN A 3 22.23 -15.15 3.14
CA ASN A 3 21.87 -14.71 3.85
C ASN A 3 21.16 -14.16 4.20
N ALA A 4 20.99 -14.38 4.12
CA ALA A 4 20.19 -13.93 4.54
C ALA A 4 20.09 -13.20 5.53
N THR A 5 20.37 -12.81 5.92
CA THR A 5 20.27 -12.25 6.79
C THR A 5 19.84 -11.38 6.98
N VAL A 6 19.67 -11.35 7.12
CA VAL A 6 19.12 -10.93 7.47
C VAL A 6 19.03 -9.90 8.24
N HIS A 7 19.37 -9.22 8.20
CA HIS A 7 19.17 -8.10 8.94
C HIS A 7 18.05 -7.30 8.42
N PRO A 8 17.43 -6.54 9.23
CA PRO A 8 16.30 -5.77 8.78
C PRO A 8 16.76 -4.81 7.70
N ASN A 9 16.12 -4.88 6.59
CA ASN A 9 16.37 -3.94 5.54
C ASN A 9 15.19 -2.99 5.51
N HIS A 10 15.43 -1.78 5.97
CA HIS A 10 14.36 -0.81 6.12
C HIS A 10 13.83 -0.30 4.78
N ALA A 11 14.49 -0.66 3.70
CA ALA A 11 14.01 -0.29 2.37
C ALA A 11 13.00 -1.28 1.82
N LEU A 12 12.80 -2.39 2.49
CA LEU A 12 11.89 -3.43 2.03
C LEU A 12 10.69 -3.53 2.96
N ILE A 13 9.57 -3.90 2.39
CA ILE A 13 8.36 -4.13 3.16
C ILE A 13 7.64 -5.33 2.55
N SER A 14 7.04 -6.14 3.38
CA SER A 14 6.28 -7.28 2.91
C SER A 14 5.00 -6.81 2.25
N SER A 15 4.62 -7.49 1.16
CA SER A 15 3.34 -7.19 0.52
C SER A 15 2.18 -7.38 1.48
N GLU A 16 2.31 -8.31 2.40
CA GLU A 16 1.26 -8.54 3.40
C GLU A 16 1.09 -7.34 4.33
N ASP A 17 2.19 -6.64 4.58
CA ASP A 17 2.13 -5.45 5.44
C ASP A 17 1.56 -4.27 4.68
N VAL A 18 1.75 -4.23 3.37
CA VAL A 18 1.20 -3.15 2.56
C VAL A 18 -0.31 -3.28 2.45
N GLU A 19 -0.77 -4.51 2.23
CA GLU A 19 -2.20 -4.75 2.14
C GLU A 19 -2.86 -4.47 3.49
N GLY A 20 -3.94 -3.74 3.44
CA GLY A 20 -4.64 -3.35 4.65
C GLY A 20 -4.11 -2.07 5.29
N THR A 21 -3.04 -1.52 4.73
CA THR A 21 -2.46 -0.30 5.29
C THR A 21 -3.39 0.87 5.03
N ASP A 22 -3.61 1.67 6.06
CA ASP A 22 -4.44 2.87 5.94
C ASP A 22 -3.75 3.91 5.06
N VAL A 23 -4.55 4.58 4.27
CA VAL A 23 -4.07 5.65 3.39
C VAL A 23 -4.67 6.96 3.87
N TYR A 24 -3.83 7.97 3.99
CA TYR A 24 -4.22 9.27 4.50
C TYR A 24 -3.98 10.35 3.45
N ASP A 25 -4.80 11.38 3.49
CA ASP A 25 -4.56 12.53 2.64
C ASP A 25 -3.48 13.42 3.29
N PRO A 26 -3.01 14.46 2.59
CA PRO A 26 -1.96 15.32 3.15
C PRO A 26 -2.35 16.01 4.45
N LYS A 27 -3.61 16.07 4.76
CA LYS A 27 -4.08 16.69 6.00
C LYS A 27 -4.19 15.70 7.14
N GLY A 28 -3.86 14.43 6.87
CA GLY A 28 -3.90 13.41 7.89
C GLY A 28 -5.24 12.72 8.05
N LYS A 29 -6.15 12.97 7.16
CA LYS A 29 -7.45 12.31 7.21
C LYS A 29 -7.38 10.98 6.47
N LYS A 30 -7.86 9.94 7.10
CA LYS A 30 -7.90 8.63 6.47
C LYS A 30 -8.89 8.64 5.30
N ILE A 31 -8.45 8.20 4.14
CA ILE A 31 -9.30 8.15 2.96
C ILE A 31 -9.57 6.73 2.49
N GLY A 32 -8.86 5.76 3.02
CA GLY A 32 -9.10 4.39 2.63
C GLY A 32 -7.97 3.50 3.10
N ASP A 33 -7.89 2.34 2.48
CA ASP A 33 -6.81 1.42 2.78
C ASP A 33 -6.44 0.67 1.50
N ILE A 34 -5.24 0.12 1.49
CA ILE A 34 -4.74 -0.60 0.32
C ILE A 34 -5.32 -2.00 0.32
N ASP A 35 -6.01 -2.34 -0.75
CA ASP A 35 -6.61 -3.65 -0.89
C ASP A 35 -5.58 -4.65 -1.43
N HIS A 36 -4.92 -4.30 -2.51
CA HIS A 36 -3.88 -5.14 -3.09
C HIS A 36 -3.02 -4.33 -4.04
N LEU A 37 -1.98 -4.96 -4.53
CA LEU A 37 -1.02 -4.32 -5.41
C LEU A 37 -1.08 -4.97 -6.78
N MET A 38 -0.79 -4.19 -7.80
CA MET A 38 -0.64 -4.70 -9.15
C MET A 38 0.83 -4.60 -9.52
N ILE A 39 1.42 -5.75 -9.77
CA ILE A 39 2.84 -5.86 -9.99
C ILE A 39 3.10 -6.18 -11.44
N ASP A 40 4.02 -5.44 -12.04
CA ASP A 40 4.43 -5.68 -13.42
C ASP A 40 5.21 -6.99 -13.46
N LYS A 41 4.71 -7.95 -14.24
CA LYS A 41 5.31 -9.28 -14.30
C LYS A 41 6.72 -9.26 -14.86
N MET A 42 7.00 -8.35 -15.73
CA MET A 42 8.30 -8.32 -16.41
C MET A 42 9.36 -7.69 -15.55
N SER A 43 9.05 -6.58 -14.92
CA SER A 43 10.04 -5.85 -14.13
C SER A 43 10.04 -6.24 -12.66
N GLY A 44 8.95 -6.79 -12.18
CA GLY A 44 8.80 -7.10 -10.76
C GLY A 44 8.48 -5.89 -9.93
N ARG A 45 8.17 -4.76 -10.56
CA ARG A 45 7.90 -3.53 -9.83
C ARG A 45 6.41 -3.34 -9.62
N VAL A 46 6.08 -2.70 -8.51
CA VAL A 46 4.70 -2.35 -8.25
C VAL A 46 4.31 -1.22 -9.20
N SER A 47 3.28 -1.46 -9.97
CA SER A 47 2.79 -0.47 -10.91
C SER A 47 1.81 0.48 -10.22
N TYR A 48 0.85 -0.08 -9.55
CA TYR A 48 -0.11 0.73 -8.81
C TYR A 48 -0.72 -0.11 -7.70
N ALA A 49 -1.32 0.59 -6.76
CA ALA A 49 -2.07 -0.06 -5.68
C ALA A 49 -3.55 0.14 -5.95
N VAL A 50 -4.33 -0.86 -5.60
CA VAL A 50 -5.77 -0.72 -5.65
C VAL A 50 -6.22 -0.35 -4.25
N MET A 51 -6.70 0.86 -4.11
CA MET A 51 -7.17 1.37 -2.83
C MET A 51 -8.66 1.15 -2.72
N SER A 52 -9.05 0.70 -1.57
CA SER A 52 -10.46 0.51 -1.25
C SER A 52 -10.86 1.63 -0.31
N PHE A 53 -11.94 2.32 -0.65
CA PHE A 53 -12.50 3.21 0.34
C PHE A 53 -13.99 3.26 0.18
N GLY A 54 -14.64 3.79 1.17
CA GLY A 54 -16.07 3.75 1.20
C GLY A 54 -16.51 2.73 2.22
N GLY A 55 -17.53 1.97 1.87
CA GLY A 55 -18.20 1.14 2.85
C GLY A 55 -18.96 1.97 3.83
N PHE A 56 -18.98 3.24 3.61
CA PHE A 56 -19.63 4.20 4.45
C PHE A 56 -21.14 4.05 4.28
N LEU A 57 -21.80 3.96 5.37
CA LEU A 57 -23.27 3.80 5.37
C LEU A 57 -23.72 2.52 4.64
N GLY A 58 -22.85 1.55 4.56
CA GLY A 58 -23.21 0.30 3.93
C GLY A 58 -23.35 0.37 2.43
N LEU A 59 -22.83 1.38 1.80
CA LEU A 59 -22.95 1.55 0.36
C LEU A 59 -21.95 0.74 -0.44
N GLY A 60 -21.19 -0.12 0.24
CA GLY A 60 -20.20 -0.91 -0.42
C GLY A 60 -18.89 -0.18 -0.55
N HIS A 61 -17.97 -0.81 -1.25
CA HIS A 61 -16.63 -0.29 -1.40
C HIS A 61 -16.38 0.12 -2.81
N SER A 62 -15.69 1.23 -2.97
CA SER A 62 -15.17 1.66 -4.25
C SER A 62 -13.69 1.35 -4.29
N HIS A 63 -13.22 0.90 -5.45
CA HIS A 63 -11.82 0.57 -5.64
C HIS A 63 -11.22 1.52 -6.65
N TYR A 64 -10.07 2.07 -6.31
CA TYR A 64 -9.40 3.04 -7.16
C TYR A 64 -7.95 2.64 -7.38
N PRO A 65 -7.47 2.72 -8.62
CA PRO A 65 -6.06 2.52 -8.87
C PRO A 65 -5.30 3.78 -8.49
N VAL A 66 -4.26 3.62 -7.71
CA VAL A 66 -3.41 4.72 -7.29
C VAL A 66 -2.00 4.40 -7.73
N PRO A 67 -1.39 5.21 -8.61
CA PRO A 67 -0.03 4.93 -9.05
C PRO A 67 0.89 4.80 -7.85
N TRP A 68 1.74 3.80 -7.90
CA TRP A 68 2.63 3.55 -6.76
C TRP A 68 3.46 4.77 -6.42
N ALA A 69 3.91 5.49 -7.44
CA ALA A 69 4.75 6.67 -7.22
C ALA A 69 4.02 7.80 -6.51
N SER A 70 2.69 7.74 -6.47
CA SER A 70 1.91 8.76 -5.77
C SER A 70 1.79 8.50 -4.29
N LEU A 71 2.17 7.31 -3.84
CA LEU A 71 2.05 6.94 -2.44
C LEU A 71 3.37 7.19 -1.74
N LYS A 72 3.28 7.69 -0.53
CA LYS A 72 4.45 7.92 0.30
C LYS A 72 4.29 7.13 1.57
N TYR A 73 5.35 6.46 1.95
CA TYR A 73 5.35 5.73 3.20
C TYR A 73 5.72 6.68 4.33
N ASP A 74 4.83 6.79 5.28
CA ASP A 74 5.04 7.70 6.41
C ASP A 74 5.17 6.85 7.66
N THR A 75 6.37 6.71 8.13
CA THR A 75 6.66 5.88 9.29
C THR A 75 6.04 6.43 10.57
N SER A 76 5.71 7.70 10.59
CA SER A 76 5.13 8.29 11.79
C SER A 76 3.66 7.90 11.98
N LEU A 77 3.04 7.36 10.94
CA LEU A 77 1.64 6.99 10.99
C LEU A 77 1.40 5.50 11.20
N GLU A 78 2.44 4.71 11.17
CA GLU A 78 2.25 3.27 11.33
C GLU A 78 2.30 2.84 12.79
#